data_eacc19f43d66fada43376d4979a934b1
#
_entry.id   eacc19f43d66fada43376d4979a934b1
#
_cell.length_a   1.000
_cell.length_b   1.000
_cell.length_c   1.000
_cell.angle_alpha   90.00
_cell.angle_beta   90.00
_cell.angle_gamma   90.00
#
_symmetry.space_group_name_H-M   'P 1'
#
loop_
_entity.id
_entity.type
_entity.pdbx_description
1 polymer ?
#
loop_
_entity_poly.entity_id
_entity_poly.type
_entity_poly.pdbx_seq_one_letter_code
_entity_poly.pdbx_strand_id
1 'polypeptide(L)'
;NRAVVGIVTEVSAGFAVVMSLLHKDSRLSGKLLKGQESGILSWDGKIPNIISLSGISKGAKVVKGDTVIFSGLSTSSIPKGMIIGRVQEIRSDKSTNNYLIKIKTAANFHNLEDVYIIDDKQAEGIKEILDKEKKKAQ
;
A
#
# COMPACT_ATOMS: atom_id res chain seq x y z
N ASN A 1 1.77 14.26 6.74
CA ASN A 1 2.31 13.19 5.90
C ASN A 1 1.86 11.83 6.38
N ARG A 2 0.90 11.28 5.67
CA ARG A 2 0.34 9.98 6.02
C ARG A 2 0.65 8.97 4.92
N ALA A 3 1.81 8.37 5.04
CA ALA A 3 2.24 7.34 4.12
C ALA A 3 1.92 5.97 4.69
N VAL A 4 1.51 5.04 3.82
CA VAL A 4 1.25 3.67 4.23
C VAL A 4 2.57 2.95 4.46
N VAL A 5 2.70 2.30 5.61
CA VAL A 5 3.86 1.47 5.96
C VAL A 5 3.55 -0.01 5.75
N GLY A 6 2.33 -0.41 6.03
CA GLY A 6 1.91 -1.80 5.91
C GLY A 6 0.53 -2.02 6.49
N ILE A 7 0.18 -3.26 6.73
CA ILE A 7 -1.10 -3.64 7.31
C ILE A 7 -0.89 -4.49 8.56
N VAL A 8 -1.80 -4.34 9.52
CA VAL A 8 -1.78 -5.17 10.73
C VAL A 8 -2.36 -6.52 10.38
N THR A 9 -1.59 -7.58 10.58
CA THR A 9 -2.00 -8.94 10.25
C THR A 9 -2.38 -9.73 11.48
N GLU A 10 -1.90 -9.33 12.65
CA GLU A 10 -2.10 -10.09 13.87
C GLU A 10 -1.92 -9.18 15.08
N VAL A 11 -2.69 -9.42 16.12
CA VAL A 11 -2.55 -8.67 17.37
C VAL A 11 -2.59 -9.61 18.56
N SER A 12 -1.91 -9.21 19.62
CA SER A 12 -1.96 -9.87 20.90
C SER A 12 -1.90 -8.82 22.01
N ALA A 13 -2.02 -9.27 23.25
CA ALA A 13 -1.96 -8.34 24.37
C ALA A 13 -0.57 -7.70 24.41
N GLY A 14 -0.52 -6.40 24.20
CA GLY A 14 0.71 -5.60 24.27
C GLY A 14 1.46 -5.40 22.98
N PHE A 15 1.10 -6.08 21.88
CA PHE A 15 1.78 -5.84 20.60
C PHE A 15 0.93 -6.21 19.40
N ALA A 16 1.36 -5.74 18.24
CA ALA A 16 0.74 -6.06 16.96
C ALA A 16 1.81 -6.46 15.96
N VAL A 17 1.47 -7.36 15.06
CA VAL A 17 2.34 -7.73 13.94
C VAL A 17 1.87 -6.99 12.70
N VAL A 18 2.81 -6.31 12.04
CA VAL A 18 2.53 -5.53 10.84
C VAL A 18 3.28 -6.15 9.67
N MET A 19 2.55 -6.46 8.62
CA MET A 19 3.18 -6.85 7.35
C MET A 19 3.53 -5.58 6.60
N SER A 20 4.82 -5.32 6.45
CA SER A 20 5.33 -4.14 5.76
C SER A 20 4.98 -4.17 4.27
N LEU A 21 4.91 -3.01 3.65
CA LEU A 21 4.91 -2.92 2.18
C LEU A 21 6.14 -3.60 1.60
N LEU A 22 7.26 -3.58 2.31
CA LEU A 22 8.49 -4.27 1.92
C LEU A 22 8.49 -5.69 2.45
N HIS A 23 7.47 -6.44 2.06
CA HIS A 23 7.37 -7.86 2.34
C HIS A 23 6.96 -8.56 1.06
N LYS A 24 7.64 -9.64 0.72
CA LYS A 24 7.40 -10.33 -0.55
C LYS A 24 5.97 -10.83 -0.71
N ASP A 25 5.29 -11.10 0.40
CA ASP A 25 3.92 -11.58 0.38
C ASP A 25 2.89 -10.47 0.47
N SER A 26 3.31 -9.21 0.60
CA SER A 26 2.39 -8.08 0.66
C SER A 26 1.74 -7.85 -0.69
N ARG A 27 0.41 -7.76 -0.70
CA ARG A 27 -0.38 -7.48 -1.88
C ARG A 27 -1.47 -6.50 -1.50
N LEU A 28 -1.32 -5.26 -1.93
CA LEU A 28 -2.31 -4.22 -1.70
C LEU A 28 -2.75 -3.65 -3.03
N SER A 29 -3.95 -3.12 -3.07
CA SER A 29 -4.43 -2.41 -4.25
C SER A 29 -3.97 -0.96 -4.22
N GLY A 30 -3.43 -0.49 -5.33
CA GLY A 30 -3.02 0.88 -5.49
C GLY A 30 -3.57 1.47 -6.78
N LYS A 31 -3.72 2.77 -6.82
CA LYS A 31 -4.13 3.45 -8.02
C LYS A 31 -3.42 4.79 -8.16
N LEU A 32 -3.44 5.31 -9.37
CA LEU A 32 -2.94 6.65 -9.63
C LEU A 32 -3.94 7.66 -9.09
N LEU A 33 -3.45 8.66 -8.37
CA LEU A 33 -4.33 9.69 -7.79
C LEU A 33 -5.17 10.39 -8.85
N LYS A 34 -4.61 10.64 -10.01
CA LYS A 34 -5.26 11.40 -11.09
C LYS A 34 -6.17 10.56 -11.99
N GLY A 35 -6.20 9.24 -11.82
CA GLY A 35 -6.93 8.36 -12.74
C GLY A 35 -7.81 7.36 -12.02
N GLN A 36 -8.37 6.46 -12.81
CA GLN A 36 -9.22 5.39 -12.30
C GLN A 36 -8.52 4.04 -12.33
N GLU A 37 -7.39 3.97 -12.99
CA GLU A 37 -6.66 2.70 -13.13
C GLU A 37 -6.07 2.29 -11.80
N SER A 38 -6.30 1.03 -11.45
CA SER A 38 -5.75 0.43 -10.24
C SER A 38 -5.00 -0.84 -10.58
N GLY A 39 -4.12 -1.24 -9.70
CA GLY A 39 -3.32 -2.43 -9.86
C GLY A 39 -2.89 -2.98 -8.52
N ILE A 40 -1.98 -3.91 -8.56
CA ILE A 40 -1.48 -4.60 -7.38
C ILE A 40 -0.08 -4.11 -7.03
N LEU A 41 0.07 -3.70 -5.77
CA LEU A 41 1.35 -3.29 -5.21
C LEU A 41 2.07 -4.51 -4.66
N SER A 42 3.33 -4.67 -5.00
CA SER A 42 4.15 -5.77 -4.52
C SER A 42 5.61 -5.35 -4.46
N TRP A 43 6.38 -6.07 -3.62
CA TRP A 43 7.81 -5.84 -3.48
C TRP A 43 8.57 -7.06 -3.97
N ASP A 44 9.57 -6.84 -4.82
CA ASP A 44 10.37 -7.94 -5.38
C ASP A 44 11.50 -8.42 -4.46
N GLY A 45 11.68 -7.76 -3.32
CA GLY A 45 12.69 -8.15 -2.35
C GLY A 45 14.09 -7.61 -2.64
N LYS A 46 14.24 -6.78 -3.65
CA LYS A 46 15.58 -6.33 -4.08
C LYS A 46 15.98 -4.99 -3.51
N ILE A 47 15.23 -3.94 -3.79
CA ILE A 47 15.61 -2.58 -3.44
C ILE A 47 14.65 -2.03 -2.41
N PRO A 48 15.12 -1.66 -1.20
CA PRO A 48 14.26 -1.00 -0.22
C PRO A 48 13.69 0.30 -0.77
N ASN A 49 12.49 0.64 -0.32
CA ASN A 49 11.76 1.84 -0.73
C ASN A 49 11.33 1.88 -2.19
N ILE A 50 11.51 0.79 -2.93
CA ILE A 50 11.04 0.67 -4.32
C ILE A 50 10.09 -0.53 -4.40
N ILE A 51 8.84 -0.26 -4.72
CA ILE A 51 7.83 -1.30 -4.89
C ILE A 51 7.28 -1.23 -6.31
N SER A 52 6.55 -2.26 -6.70
CA SER A 52 6.01 -2.37 -8.06
C SER A 52 4.49 -2.23 -8.03
N LEU A 53 3.95 -1.55 -9.02
CA LEU A 53 2.51 -1.51 -9.30
C LEU A 53 2.30 -2.20 -10.64
N SER A 54 1.62 -3.34 -10.62
CA SER A 54 1.36 -4.14 -11.82
C SER A 54 -0.12 -4.09 -12.19
N GLY A 55 -0.43 -4.41 -13.45
CA GLY A 55 -1.80 -4.47 -13.92
C GLY A 55 -2.37 -3.16 -14.44
N ILE A 56 -1.54 -2.13 -14.59
CA ILE A 56 -2.00 -0.87 -15.18
C ILE A 56 -1.93 -0.98 -16.70
N SER A 57 -3.06 -0.77 -17.36
CA SER A 57 -3.16 -0.87 -18.82
C SER A 57 -2.24 0.14 -19.50
N LYS A 58 -1.64 -0.25 -20.62
CA LYS A 58 -0.82 0.66 -21.44
C LYS A 58 -1.60 1.80 -22.03
N GLY A 59 -2.93 1.75 -22.00
CA GLY A 59 -3.76 2.88 -22.37
C GLY A 59 -3.86 3.97 -21.31
N ALA A 60 -3.38 3.71 -20.11
CA ALA A 60 -3.42 4.69 -19.04
C ALA A 60 -2.37 5.77 -19.24
N LYS A 61 -2.70 7.00 -18.85
CA LYS A 61 -1.76 8.11 -18.90
C LYS A 61 -0.99 8.15 -17.59
N VAL A 62 0.25 7.66 -17.63
CA VAL A 62 1.12 7.61 -16.46
C VAL A 62 2.40 8.35 -16.78
N VAL A 63 2.83 9.21 -15.87
CA VAL A 63 4.11 9.90 -15.99
C VAL A 63 4.90 9.80 -14.70
N LYS A 64 6.21 9.97 -14.80
CA LYS A 64 7.08 9.97 -13.61
C LYS A 64 6.63 11.10 -12.68
N GLY A 65 6.63 10.81 -11.38
CA GLY A 65 6.23 11.76 -10.37
C GLY A 65 4.75 11.66 -9.99
N ASP A 66 3.95 10.91 -10.74
CA ASP A 66 2.54 10.72 -10.38
C ASP A 66 2.42 10.08 -8.99
N THR A 67 1.43 10.55 -8.24
CA THR A 67 1.16 10.02 -6.91
C THR A 67 0.34 8.74 -7.00
N VAL A 68 0.75 7.74 -6.23
CA VAL A 68 0.03 6.48 -6.09
C VAL A 68 -0.55 6.42 -4.68
N ILE A 69 -1.83 6.11 -4.61
CA ILE A 69 -2.55 6.03 -3.34
C ILE A 69 -3.12 4.63 -3.14
N PHE A 70 -3.46 4.34 -1.91
CA PHE A 70 -4.15 3.11 -1.58
C PHE A 70 -5.58 3.17 -2.12
N SER A 71 -5.97 2.19 -2.94
CA SER A 71 -7.29 2.19 -3.55
C SER A 71 -8.36 1.52 -2.69
N GLY A 72 -7.93 0.78 -1.68
CA GLY A 72 -8.84 0.16 -0.72
C GLY A 72 -9.47 -1.13 -1.20
N LEU A 73 -9.49 -2.11 -0.32
CA LEU A 73 -10.29 -3.32 -0.47
C LEU A 73 -11.41 -3.24 0.55
N SER A 74 -12.54 -3.88 0.25
CA SER A 74 -13.71 -3.82 1.13
C SER A 74 -13.42 -4.32 2.55
N THR A 75 -12.41 -5.15 2.70
CA THR A 75 -12.03 -5.71 4.01
C THR A 75 -10.82 -5.01 4.64
N SER A 76 -10.32 -3.95 4.00
CA SER A 76 -9.13 -3.28 4.50
C SER A 76 -9.48 -2.28 5.60
N SER A 77 -8.64 -2.21 6.60
CA SER A 77 -8.73 -1.20 7.65
C SER A 77 -7.97 0.09 7.30
N ILE A 78 -7.31 0.13 6.16
CA ILE A 78 -6.59 1.34 5.74
C ILE A 78 -7.55 2.28 5.02
N PRO A 79 -7.66 3.54 5.46
CA PRO A 79 -8.50 4.51 4.75
C PRO A 79 -8.04 4.72 3.31
N LYS A 80 -9.01 4.83 2.41
CA LYS A 80 -8.71 5.10 1.00
C LYS A 80 -8.03 6.45 0.86
N GLY A 81 -7.16 6.55 -0.12
CA GLY A 81 -6.49 7.81 -0.45
C GLY A 81 -5.19 8.05 0.30
N MET A 82 -4.80 7.17 1.19
CA MET A 82 -3.50 7.29 1.85
C MET A 82 -2.38 7.07 0.84
N ILE A 83 -1.32 7.84 0.99
CA ILE A 83 -0.22 7.86 0.02
C ILE A 83 0.64 6.61 0.14
N ILE A 84 0.86 5.95 -0.99
CA ILE A 84 1.81 4.85 -1.10
C ILE A 84 3.18 5.38 -1.52
N GLY A 85 3.22 6.22 -2.56
CA GLY A 85 4.45 6.75 -3.09
C GLY A 85 4.25 7.47 -4.41
N ARG A 86 5.35 7.61 -5.15
CA ARG A 86 5.34 8.29 -6.45
C ARG A 86 5.99 7.42 -7.51
N VAL A 87 5.49 7.55 -8.72
CA VAL A 87 6.02 6.83 -9.88
C VAL A 87 7.46 7.25 -10.13
N GLN A 88 8.37 6.29 -10.12
CA GLN A 88 9.78 6.51 -10.39
C GLN A 88 10.16 6.07 -11.80
N GLU A 89 9.61 4.95 -12.26
CA GLU A 89 9.94 4.39 -13.56
C GLU A 89 8.73 3.66 -14.12
N ILE A 90 8.55 3.74 -15.42
CA ILE A 90 7.47 3.06 -16.13
C ILE A 90 8.09 2.08 -17.10
N ARG A 91 7.78 0.80 -16.96
CA ARG A 91 8.25 -0.27 -17.81
C ARG A 91 7.07 -0.96 -18.47
N SER A 92 7.31 -1.58 -19.62
CA SER A 92 6.33 -2.45 -20.24
C SER A 92 6.50 -3.86 -19.70
N ASP A 93 5.39 -4.48 -19.35
CA ASP A 93 5.38 -5.89 -18.99
C ASP A 93 5.28 -6.69 -20.29
N LYS A 94 6.32 -7.42 -20.60
CA LYS A 94 6.40 -8.14 -21.88
C LYS A 94 5.42 -9.30 -21.99
N SER A 95 4.97 -9.82 -20.86
CA SER A 95 4.05 -10.96 -20.84
C SER A 95 2.59 -10.55 -20.92
N THR A 96 2.28 -9.27 -20.77
CA THR A 96 0.91 -8.76 -20.77
C THR A 96 0.84 -7.46 -21.57
N ASN A 97 -0.38 -6.93 -21.73
CA ASN A 97 -0.57 -5.61 -22.35
C ASN A 97 -0.64 -4.52 -21.28
N ASN A 98 0.12 -4.67 -20.22
CA ASN A 98 0.11 -3.77 -19.09
C ASN A 98 1.48 -3.15 -18.84
N TYR A 99 1.50 -2.07 -18.06
CA TYR A 99 2.73 -1.50 -17.56
C TYR A 99 3.15 -2.22 -16.28
N LEU A 100 4.45 -2.23 -16.04
CA LEU A 100 5.03 -2.51 -14.72
C LEU A 100 5.64 -1.20 -14.23
N ILE A 101 5.08 -0.66 -13.19
CA ILE A 101 5.45 0.67 -12.71
C ILE A 101 6.25 0.53 -11.42
N LYS A 102 7.42 1.15 -11.38
CA LYS A 102 8.24 1.20 -10.17
C LYS A 102 7.91 2.46 -9.41
N ILE A 103 7.67 2.28 -8.12
CA ILE A 103 7.20 3.35 -7.23
C ILE A 103 8.20 3.52 -6.10
N LYS A 104 8.62 4.76 -5.88
CA LYS A 104 9.37 5.08 -4.68
C LYS A 104 8.39 5.35 -3.56
N THR A 105 8.52 4.60 -2.47
CA THR A 105 7.59 4.71 -1.34
C THR A 105 7.70 6.08 -0.67
N ALA A 106 6.55 6.61 -0.23
CA ALA A 106 6.53 7.86 0.54
C ALA A 106 7.11 7.64 1.94
N ALA A 107 6.87 6.47 2.53
CA ALA A 107 7.50 6.11 3.78
C ALA A 107 8.97 5.75 3.54
N ASN A 108 9.86 6.24 4.40
CA ASN A 108 11.27 5.88 4.33
C ASN A 108 11.53 4.70 5.25
N PHE A 109 11.65 3.50 4.66
CA PHE A 109 11.82 2.28 5.42
C PHE A 109 13.22 2.11 6.02
N HIS A 110 14.15 2.96 5.66
CA HIS A 110 15.47 2.99 6.31
C HIS A 110 15.45 3.73 7.64
N ASN A 111 14.43 4.55 7.87
CA ASN A 111 14.41 5.44 9.03
C ASN A 111 12.99 5.66 9.54
N LEU A 112 12.29 4.55 9.82
CA LEU A 112 10.98 4.63 10.47
C LEU A 112 11.20 4.82 11.97
N GLU A 113 10.64 5.90 12.51
CA GLU A 113 10.72 6.15 13.95
C GLU A 113 9.42 5.75 14.63
N ASP A 114 8.32 6.38 14.22
CA ASP A 114 7.02 6.12 14.80
C ASP A 114 6.01 5.76 13.71
N VAL A 115 5.14 4.83 14.01
CA VAL A 115 4.03 4.48 13.14
C VAL A 115 2.75 4.49 13.95
N TYR A 116 1.63 4.73 13.26
CA TYR A 116 0.32 4.79 13.90
C TYR A 116 -0.57 3.72 13.31
N ILE A 117 -1.31 3.06 14.18
CA ILE A 117 -2.31 2.10 13.75
C ILE A 117 -3.61 2.87 13.53
N ILE A 118 -4.18 2.72 12.33
CA ILE A 118 -5.38 3.43 11.93
C ILE A 118 -6.54 2.45 11.88
N ASP A 119 -7.67 2.86 12.41
CA ASP A 119 -8.90 2.10 12.39
C ASP A 119 -9.88 2.77 11.41
N ASP A 120 -10.33 2.02 10.42
CA ASP A 120 -11.30 2.52 9.45
C ASP A 120 -12.70 2.25 9.97
N LYS A 121 -13.35 3.30 10.44
CA LYS A 121 -14.70 3.21 10.99
C LYS A 121 -15.76 2.83 9.97
N GLN A 122 -15.44 2.87 8.69
CA GLN A 122 -16.37 2.48 7.63
C GLN A 122 -16.36 0.99 7.34
N ALA A 123 -15.40 0.26 7.88
CA ALA A 123 -15.29 -1.18 7.73
C ALA A 123 -16.17 -1.88 8.76
N GLU A 124 -17.50 -1.78 8.60
CA GLU A 124 -18.47 -2.23 9.59
C GLU A 124 -18.33 -3.71 9.96
N GLY A 125 -18.09 -4.57 8.96
CA GLY A 125 -18.05 -6.01 9.19
C GLY A 125 -16.91 -6.50 10.05
N ILE A 126 -15.86 -5.72 10.22
CA ILE A 126 -14.68 -6.08 11.00
C ILE A 126 -14.34 -5.06 12.05
N LYS A 127 -15.20 -4.07 12.20
CA LYS A 127 -14.96 -2.96 13.10
C LYS A 127 -14.70 -3.40 14.54
N GLU A 128 -15.52 -4.31 15.06
CA GLU A 128 -15.37 -4.80 16.43
C GLU A 128 -14.03 -5.49 16.64
N ILE A 129 -13.61 -6.29 15.66
CA ILE A 129 -12.34 -6.97 15.73
C ILE A 129 -11.20 -5.96 15.67
N LEU A 130 -11.29 -4.99 14.77
CA LEU A 130 -10.28 -3.95 14.64
C LEU A 130 -10.18 -3.07 15.89
N ASP A 131 -11.29 -2.74 16.49
CA ASP A 131 -11.30 -1.96 17.72
C ASP A 131 -10.60 -2.71 18.86
N LYS A 132 -10.88 -3.99 18.99
CA LYS A 132 -10.19 -4.82 19.98
C LYS A 132 -8.69 -4.91 19.70
N GLU A 133 -8.35 -5.07 18.45
CA GLU A 133 -6.96 -5.13 18.04
C GLU A 133 -6.23 -3.82 18.32
N LYS A 134 -6.87 -2.72 18.00
CA LYS A 134 -6.30 -1.40 18.24
C LYS A 134 -6.03 -1.17 19.73
N LYS A 135 -6.96 -1.53 20.59
CA LYS A 135 -6.78 -1.40 22.03
C LYS A 135 -5.64 -2.24 22.55
N LYS A 136 -5.45 -3.43 21.98
CA LYS A 136 -4.37 -4.32 22.39
C LYS A 136 -3.02 -3.86 21.83
N ALA A 137 -3.02 -3.22 20.67
CA ALA A 137 -1.79 -2.78 20.02
C ALA A 137 -1.26 -1.46 20.58
N GLN A 138 -2.10 -0.73 21.26
CA GLN A 138 -1.72 0.50 21.95
C GLN A 138 -1.45 0.23 23.41
#